data_fd735719e6cd619249fb898924c5f9ea
#
_entry.id   fd735719e6cd619249fb898924c5f9ea
#
_cell.length_a   1.000
_cell.length_b   1.000
_cell.length_c   1.000
_cell.angle_alpha   90.00
_cell.angle_beta   90.00
_cell.angle_gamma   90.00
#
_symmetry.space_group_name_H-M   'P 1'
#
loop_
_entity.id
_entity.type
_entity.pdbx_description
1 polymer ?
#
loop_
_entity_poly.entity_id
_entity_poly.type
_entity_poly.pdbx_seq_one_letter_code
_entity_poly.pdbx_strand_id
1 'polypeptide(L)'
;MPARFRFLTFRSPHILTLICALVLLPVATVAQTTAKPVLHGKHWVAVTGKPLAATAGAITFTRGGNAVDAACAMLAATSTMWDTLGWGGETQALIYNPHTGEVKGINALGVAPTGATAEFFREQGMLYPPENGPLAAVTPGTPGGLMVMLAEYGKLSLAEVLAPAMQMAEGYPIEKSQADNMERRKHVLAQWKYSKQVFLPHLKEDGSQERAAPYPGENFSQPDLLATLQKLVDAESEALAKGKSRKEAIYAAYDRFYRGDIAAEIVRGSAEYGGLMTMEDLDNWQVHIEDPVTTNYKGIDVYKLTHWVQGPVLLQALNVLEDIDLKSMGYNSARYIHTLYQTMNLSFSDRDFYYGDPYMPPVEPIEGLLSKAYAKQRRAQINWQQNDADTKPGDPYPFQGDKNPYLNLLKQWTPIPPSAEAEGVDGFQQASLMSDRESFLAGTTSIQAADAEGWVVSVTPSGGWIPAFIAGSTGIGMSQRMQSFVLDEALNPFNVVHPGQRPRATLTPSLALKDGKPLMAFSVQGGDTQEQNLLQFFLNVVEFGMNVQQAVEAHNVTSYQMQSSFGAHKAEPGRIEVSKQVPAWVHAELERMGYQVDVVDRTYSPITAIYFDEKNGTMWGGASDYGEDYGVAW
;
A
#
# COMPACT_ATOMS: atom_id res chain seq x y z
N MET A 1 -52.97 70.18 19.88
CA MET A 1 -53.64 68.93 20.32
C MET A 1 -52.60 67.80 20.19
N PRO A 2 -52.06 67.22 21.26
CA PRO A 2 -51.04 66.17 21.19
C PRO A 2 -51.72 64.80 21.14
N ALA A 3 -51.28 63.97 20.24
CA ALA A 3 -51.66 62.54 20.12
C ALA A 3 -50.96 61.71 21.19
N ARG A 4 -51.75 61.00 21.98
CA ARG A 4 -51.27 60.05 23.01
C ARG A 4 -50.91 58.73 22.39
N PHE A 5 -49.65 58.29 22.46
CA PHE A 5 -49.24 56.93 22.19
C PHE A 5 -49.59 56.05 23.42
N ARG A 6 -50.39 54.99 23.21
CA ARG A 6 -50.62 53.93 24.18
C ARG A 6 -49.59 52.85 24.03
N PHE A 7 -48.76 52.59 25.04
CA PHE A 7 -47.93 51.43 25.16
C PHE A 7 -48.81 50.20 25.51
N LEU A 8 -48.82 49.21 24.67
CA LEU A 8 -49.34 47.87 24.92
C LEU A 8 -48.28 47.03 25.61
N THR A 9 -48.45 46.78 26.91
CA THR A 9 -47.66 45.82 27.66
C THR A 9 -48.25 44.45 27.49
N PHE A 10 -47.57 43.59 26.70
CA PHE A 10 -47.87 42.17 26.67
C PHE A 10 -47.19 41.48 27.84
N ARG A 11 -47.96 41.11 28.88
CA ARG A 11 -47.57 40.18 29.92
C ARG A 11 -48.13 38.80 29.55
N SER A 12 -47.30 37.92 28.98
CA SER A 12 -47.56 36.49 28.93
C SER A 12 -46.26 35.72 29.13
N PRO A 13 -46.13 34.99 30.24
CA PRO A 13 -44.92 34.22 30.55
C PRO A 13 -44.74 33.01 29.64
N HIS A 14 -45.73 32.64 28.83
CA HIS A 14 -45.64 31.46 27.94
C HIS A 14 -44.90 31.72 26.63
N ILE A 15 -44.67 32.97 26.21
CA ILE A 15 -43.93 33.30 25.00
C ILE A 15 -42.40 33.16 25.24
N LEU A 16 -41.93 33.46 26.45
CA LEU A 16 -40.52 33.32 26.78
C LEU A 16 -40.10 31.85 26.86
N THR A 17 -40.99 30.97 27.31
CA THR A 17 -40.73 29.52 27.40
C THR A 17 -40.68 28.87 26.01
N LEU A 18 -41.42 29.35 25.02
CA LEU A 18 -41.39 28.84 23.63
C LEU A 18 -40.13 29.27 22.90
N ILE A 19 -39.58 30.46 23.18
CA ILE A 19 -38.32 30.93 22.55
C ILE A 19 -37.11 30.19 23.14
N CYS A 20 -37.11 29.89 24.45
CA CYS A 20 -36.05 29.07 25.05
C CYS A 20 -36.10 27.59 24.64
N ALA A 21 -37.29 27.05 24.31
CA ALA A 21 -37.43 25.68 23.80
C ALA A 21 -36.96 25.53 22.31
N LEU A 22 -37.06 26.61 21.52
CA LEU A 22 -36.57 26.61 20.13
C LEU A 22 -35.02 26.72 20.04
N VAL A 23 -34.35 27.21 21.07
CA VAL A 23 -32.89 27.34 21.10
C VAL A 23 -32.20 26.05 21.56
N LEU A 24 -32.94 25.08 22.12
CA LEU A 24 -32.48 23.79 22.58
C LEU A 24 -32.81 22.61 21.64
N LEU A 25 -33.24 22.86 20.43
CA LEU A 25 -33.22 21.83 19.41
C LEU A 25 -31.72 21.48 19.16
N PRO A 26 -31.31 20.22 19.39
CA PRO A 26 -29.98 19.84 18.96
C PRO A 26 -29.90 20.17 17.49
N VAL A 27 -28.94 20.99 17.10
CA VAL A 27 -28.54 21.10 15.70
C VAL A 27 -28.25 19.66 15.33
N ALA A 28 -29.14 19.02 14.60
CA ALA A 28 -28.85 17.75 13.98
C ALA A 28 -27.60 18.02 13.14
N THR A 29 -26.45 17.61 13.67
CA THR A 29 -25.24 17.53 12.87
C THR A 29 -25.67 16.68 11.70
N VAL A 30 -25.76 17.29 10.52
CA VAL A 30 -25.96 16.53 9.28
C VAL A 30 -24.78 15.56 9.28
N ALA A 31 -25.09 14.29 9.59
CA ALA A 31 -24.07 13.24 9.53
C ALA A 31 -23.49 13.32 8.12
N GLN A 32 -22.19 13.41 8.01
CA GLN A 32 -21.51 13.44 6.72
C GLN A 32 -22.02 12.20 5.96
N THR A 33 -22.76 12.42 4.87
CA THR A 33 -23.27 11.33 4.05
C THR A 33 -22.10 10.77 3.28
N THR A 34 -21.77 9.52 3.53
CA THR A 34 -20.74 8.79 2.76
C THR A 34 -21.28 8.45 1.36
N ALA A 35 -20.38 8.38 0.37
CA ALA A 35 -20.73 7.98 -1.00
C ALA A 35 -21.14 6.51 -1.07
N LYS A 36 -20.51 5.67 -0.24
CA LYS A 36 -20.84 4.24 -0.11
C LYS A 36 -21.42 3.94 1.28
N PRO A 37 -22.31 2.95 1.41
CA PRO A 37 -22.78 2.51 2.73
C PRO A 37 -21.67 1.77 3.48
N VAL A 38 -21.75 1.78 4.82
CA VAL A 38 -20.98 0.84 5.65
C VAL A 38 -21.46 -0.59 5.33
N LEU A 39 -20.52 -1.49 5.10
CA LEU A 39 -20.84 -2.92 4.98
C LEU A 39 -20.97 -3.51 6.39
N HIS A 40 -22.03 -4.28 6.63
CA HIS A 40 -22.23 -4.97 7.90
C HIS A 40 -22.24 -6.48 7.66
N GLY A 41 -21.27 -7.19 8.24
CA GLY A 41 -21.17 -8.65 8.17
C GLY A 41 -21.22 -9.27 9.56
N LYS A 42 -21.81 -10.48 9.65
CA LYS A 42 -21.79 -11.31 10.85
C LYS A 42 -20.89 -12.52 10.66
N HIS A 43 -20.83 -13.04 9.43
CA HIS A 43 -20.12 -14.26 9.12
C HIS A 43 -18.76 -14.00 8.49
N TRP A 44 -18.68 -13.03 7.59
CA TRP A 44 -17.44 -12.62 6.94
C TRP A 44 -17.55 -11.26 6.24
N VAL A 45 -16.40 -10.67 5.99
CA VAL A 45 -16.24 -9.44 5.20
C VAL A 45 -15.03 -9.62 4.27
N ALA A 46 -15.19 -9.22 3.00
CA ALA A 46 -14.12 -9.17 1.99
C ALA A 46 -14.13 -7.80 1.32
N VAL A 47 -13.01 -7.07 1.35
CA VAL A 47 -12.86 -5.73 0.76
C VAL A 47 -11.55 -5.65 -0.02
N THR A 48 -11.57 -5.10 -1.23
CA THR A 48 -10.37 -4.93 -2.08
C THR A 48 -10.59 -3.87 -3.17
N GLY A 49 -9.57 -3.64 -4.00
CA GLY A 49 -9.54 -2.61 -5.04
C GLY A 49 -10.45 -2.86 -6.26
N LYS A 50 -11.03 -4.07 -6.39
CA LYS A 50 -11.85 -4.45 -7.56
C LYS A 50 -13.13 -5.19 -7.18
N PRO A 51 -14.29 -4.85 -7.77
CA PRO A 51 -15.56 -5.55 -7.49
C PRO A 51 -15.51 -7.05 -7.77
N LEU A 52 -14.93 -7.46 -8.91
CA LEU A 52 -14.81 -8.89 -9.25
C LEU A 52 -13.88 -9.63 -8.30
N ALA A 53 -12.80 -8.99 -7.84
CA ALA A 53 -11.90 -9.58 -6.85
C ALA A 53 -12.56 -9.70 -5.47
N ALA A 54 -13.35 -8.71 -5.02
CA ALA A 54 -14.16 -8.85 -3.81
C ALA A 54 -15.16 -10.01 -3.93
N THR A 55 -15.75 -10.20 -5.12
CA THR A 55 -16.62 -11.34 -5.42
C THR A 55 -15.88 -12.68 -5.35
N ALA A 56 -14.60 -12.74 -5.81
CA ALA A 56 -13.77 -13.96 -5.64
C ALA A 56 -13.59 -14.32 -4.16
N GLY A 57 -13.36 -13.34 -3.29
CA GLY A 57 -13.33 -13.55 -1.84
C GLY A 57 -14.66 -14.10 -1.27
N ALA A 58 -15.79 -13.49 -1.68
CA ALA A 58 -17.13 -13.94 -1.28
C ALA A 58 -17.43 -15.38 -1.73
N ILE A 59 -17.09 -15.74 -2.98
CA ILE A 59 -17.21 -17.11 -3.50
C ILE A 59 -16.40 -18.09 -2.65
N THR A 60 -15.19 -17.72 -2.27
CA THR A 60 -14.28 -18.53 -1.45
C THR A 60 -14.88 -18.80 -0.07
N PHE A 61 -15.41 -17.76 0.59
CA PHE A 61 -16.13 -17.92 1.86
C PHE A 61 -17.35 -18.87 1.73
N THR A 62 -18.14 -18.72 0.67
CA THR A 62 -19.33 -19.60 0.45
C THR A 62 -18.96 -21.06 0.18
N ARG A 63 -17.74 -21.34 -0.24
CA ARG A 63 -17.17 -22.69 -0.40
C ARG A 63 -16.58 -23.25 0.88
N GLY A 64 -16.63 -22.53 2.00
CA GLY A 64 -16.13 -22.97 3.31
C GLY A 64 -14.69 -22.58 3.62
N GLY A 65 -14.08 -21.72 2.81
CA GLY A 65 -12.78 -21.11 3.09
C GLY A 65 -12.83 -20.17 4.30
N ASN A 66 -11.68 -19.99 4.95
CA ASN A 66 -11.50 -18.98 5.99
C ASN A 66 -11.03 -17.63 5.37
N ALA A 67 -10.77 -16.63 6.21
CA ALA A 67 -10.33 -15.32 5.74
C ALA A 67 -8.99 -15.35 4.97
N VAL A 68 -8.12 -16.33 5.26
CA VAL A 68 -6.85 -16.48 4.52
C VAL A 68 -7.10 -17.01 3.11
N ASP A 69 -7.97 -18.03 2.95
CA ASP A 69 -8.37 -18.53 1.63
C ASP A 69 -8.99 -17.41 0.79
N ALA A 70 -9.89 -16.61 1.40
CA ALA A 70 -10.54 -15.49 0.73
C ALA A 70 -9.55 -14.40 0.32
N ALA A 71 -8.59 -14.07 1.19
CA ALA A 71 -7.52 -13.11 0.87
C ALA A 71 -6.63 -13.61 -0.27
N CYS A 72 -6.28 -14.91 -0.28
CA CYS A 72 -5.51 -15.52 -1.38
C CYS A 72 -6.29 -15.50 -2.70
N ALA A 73 -7.59 -15.78 -2.69
CA ALA A 73 -8.43 -15.71 -3.90
C ALA A 73 -8.57 -14.27 -4.43
N MET A 74 -8.71 -13.27 -3.54
CA MET A 74 -8.71 -11.86 -3.91
C MET A 74 -7.36 -11.43 -4.47
N LEU A 75 -6.24 -11.89 -3.87
CA LEU A 75 -4.89 -11.63 -4.35
C LEU A 75 -4.68 -12.20 -5.77
N ALA A 76 -5.07 -13.44 -6.00
CA ALA A 76 -5.01 -14.08 -7.31
C ALA A 76 -5.85 -13.31 -8.36
N ALA A 77 -7.07 -12.90 -7.99
CA ALA A 77 -7.96 -12.15 -8.85
C ALA A 77 -7.40 -10.76 -9.21
N THR A 78 -6.97 -9.97 -8.21
CA THR A 78 -6.39 -8.63 -8.44
C THR A 78 -5.12 -8.69 -9.29
N SER A 79 -4.26 -9.71 -9.07
CA SER A 79 -3.06 -9.94 -9.89
C SER A 79 -3.40 -10.28 -11.34
N THR A 80 -4.46 -11.04 -11.59
CA THR A 80 -4.94 -11.39 -12.93
C THR A 80 -5.61 -10.22 -13.64
N MET A 81 -6.26 -9.33 -12.88
CA MET A 81 -6.92 -8.12 -13.40
C MET A 81 -5.96 -6.94 -13.56
N TRP A 82 -4.68 -7.08 -13.22
CA TRP A 82 -3.68 -6.01 -13.27
C TRP A 82 -4.05 -4.78 -12.42
N ASP A 83 -4.61 -5.02 -11.25
CA ASP A 83 -4.98 -3.96 -10.32
C ASP A 83 -3.74 -3.35 -9.64
N THR A 84 -2.94 -2.63 -10.44
CA THR A 84 -1.64 -2.04 -10.07
C THR A 84 -0.60 -3.03 -9.55
N LEU A 85 -0.75 -4.29 -9.90
CA LEU A 85 0.19 -5.39 -9.65
C LEU A 85 0.02 -6.46 -10.73
N GLY A 86 0.91 -7.44 -10.71
CA GLY A 86 0.84 -8.65 -11.53
C GLY A 86 1.38 -9.85 -10.76
N TRP A 87 1.32 -11.01 -11.37
CA TRP A 87 1.77 -12.27 -10.74
C TRP A 87 3.26 -12.30 -10.42
N GLY A 88 4.10 -11.53 -11.10
CA GLY A 88 5.53 -11.37 -10.78
C GLY A 88 5.82 -10.26 -9.77
N GLY A 89 4.80 -9.71 -9.11
CA GLY A 89 4.92 -8.72 -8.05
C GLY A 89 5.33 -9.29 -6.70
N GLU A 90 4.92 -8.60 -5.65
CA GLU A 90 5.22 -8.96 -4.27
C GLU A 90 3.96 -8.95 -3.40
N THR A 91 4.00 -9.70 -2.28
CA THR A 91 2.91 -9.79 -1.32
C THR A 91 3.42 -9.57 0.10
N GLN A 92 2.81 -8.61 0.77
CA GLN A 92 3.01 -8.27 2.16
C GLN A 92 1.69 -8.43 2.89
N ALA A 93 1.68 -9.23 3.96
CA ALA A 93 0.46 -9.48 4.72
C ALA A 93 0.71 -9.48 6.23
N LEU A 94 -0.33 -9.12 6.97
CA LEU A 94 -0.47 -9.40 8.39
C LEU A 94 -1.66 -10.34 8.57
N ILE A 95 -1.47 -11.39 9.35
CA ILE A 95 -2.48 -12.41 9.63
C ILE A 95 -2.64 -12.54 11.14
N TYR A 96 -3.83 -12.26 11.66
CA TYR A 96 -4.19 -12.60 13.03
C TYR A 96 -4.76 -14.02 13.05
N ASN A 97 -4.15 -14.88 13.86
CA ASN A 97 -4.58 -16.27 14.06
C ASN A 97 -5.40 -16.37 15.35
N PRO A 98 -6.72 -16.64 15.27
CA PRO A 98 -7.57 -16.70 16.46
C PRO A 98 -7.26 -17.89 17.38
N HIS A 99 -6.57 -18.94 16.89
CA HIS A 99 -6.23 -20.11 17.69
C HIS A 99 -5.02 -19.90 18.60
N THR A 100 -4.12 -18.97 18.21
CA THR A 100 -2.92 -18.64 18.99
C THR A 100 -3.00 -17.26 19.63
N GLY A 101 -3.86 -16.38 19.10
CA GLY A 101 -3.93 -14.96 19.49
C GLY A 101 -2.76 -14.14 18.93
N GLU A 102 -1.96 -14.69 18.03
CA GLU A 102 -0.78 -14.05 17.47
C GLU A 102 -1.06 -13.38 16.12
N VAL A 103 -0.32 -12.30 15.86
CA VAL A 103 -0.20 -11.68 14.53
C VAL A 103 1.11 -12.15 13.91
N LYS A 104 1.06 -12.65 12.68
CA LYS A 104 2.24 -13.01 11.87
C LYS A 104 2.32 -12.14 10.64
N GLY A 105 3.56 -11.82 10.26
CA GLY A 105 3.90 -11.11 9.04
C GLY A 105 4.26 -12.07 7.92
N ILE A 106 3.89 -11.75 6.70
CA ILE A 106 4.33 -12.43 5.47
C ILE A 106 5.19 -11.48 4.68
N ASN A 107 6.45 -11.84 4.51
CA ASN A 107 7.42 -11.15 3.67
C ASN A 107 7.64 -11.98 2.40
N ALA A 108 6.90 -11.64 1.37
CA ALA A 108 7.08 -12.18 0.03
C ALA A 108 7.51 -11.07 -0.95
N LEU A 109 8.44 -10.24 -0.51
CA LEU A 109 9.15 -9.30 -1.37
C LEU A 109 10.27 -10.05 -2.11
N GLY A 110 10.42 -9.75 -3.39
CA GLY A 110 11.51 -10.29 -4.20
C GLY A 110 12.87 -9.71 -3.82
N VAL A 111 13.93 -10.37 -4.27
CA VAL A 111 15.32 -9.95 -4.07
C VAL A 111 15.94 -9.50 -5.39
N ALA A 112 16.95 -8.64 -5.32
CA ALA A 112 17.77 -8.26 -6.45
C ALA A 112 18.49 -9.50 -7.03
N PRO A 113 18.48 -9.72 -8.36
CA PRO A 113 19.22 -10.82 -8.99
C PRO A 113 20.73 -10.74 -8.73
N THR A 114 21.41 -11.89 -8.80
CA THR A 114 22.85 -12.02 -8.53
C THR A 114 23.74 -11.04 -9.34
N GLY A 115 23.33 -10.69 -10.57
CA GLY A 115 24.04 -9.71 -11.39
C GLY A 115 23.77 -8.24 -11.07
N ALA A 116 22.79 -7.93 -10.19
CA ALA A 116 22.34 -6.56 -9.93
C ALA A 116 23.18 -5.90 -8.82
N THR A 117 24.29 -5.26 -9.19
CA THR A 117 25.14 -4.48 -8.28
C THR A 117 25.05 -2.99 -8.58
N ALA A 118 25.40 -2.13 -7.61
CA ALA A 118 25.46 -0.68 -7.84
C ALA A 118 26.47 -0.32 -8.95
N GLU A 119 27.58 -1.06 -9.05
CA GLU A 119 28.59 -0.91 -10.10
C GLU A 119 27.99 -1.20 -11.47
N PHE A 120 27.26 -2.32 -11.61
CA PHE A 120 26.60 -2.68 -12.86
C PHE A 120 25.72 -1.54 -13.39
N PHE A 121 24.85 -0.96 -12.55
CA PHE A 121 23.97 0.13 -12.99
C PHE A 121 24.75 1.41 -13.32
N ARG A 122 25.80 1.75 -12.54
CA ARG A 122 26.65 2.90 -12.83
C ARG A 122 27.45 2.73 -14.13
N GLU A 123 27.95 1.54 -14.43
CA GLU A 123 28.64 1.22 -15.70
C GLU A 123 27.72 1.34 -16.91
N GLN A 124 26.41 1.11 -16.73
CA GLN A 124 25.38 1.37 -17.72
C GLN A 124 24.97 2.87 -17.81
N GLY A 125 25.61 3.76 -17.05
CA GLY A 125 25.30 5.17 -17.01
C GLY A 125 24.01 5.53 -16.26
N MET A 126 23.50 4.63 -15.41
CA MET A 126 22.27 4.83 -14.65
C MET A 126 22.57 5.49 -13.31
N LEU A 127 21.72 6.44 -12.89
CA LEU A 127 21.76 7.06 -11.56
C LEU A 127 20.92 6.29 -10.53
N TYR A 128 19.98 5.47 -10.99
CA TYR A 128 19.13 4.56 -10.22
C TYR A 128 18.68 3.42 -11.14
N PRO A 129 18.25 2.26 -10.61
CA PRO A 129 17.73 1.17 -11.43
C PRO A 129 16.49 1.61 -12.24
N PRO A 130 16.27 1.06 -13.44
CA PRO A 130 15.21 1.55 -14.34
C PRO A 130 13.81 1.23 -13.81
N GLU A 131 12.83 2.03 -14.27
CA GLU A 131 11.42 1.86 -13.89
C GLU A 131 10.72 0.72 -14.64
N ASN A 132 11.24 0.31 -15.80
CA ASN A 132 10.58 -0.64 -16.69
C ASN A 132 11.57 -1.63 -17.27
N GLY A 133 11.05 -2.78 -17.72
CA GLY A 133 11.82 -3.80 -18.37
C GLY A 133 12.44 -4.84 -17.44
N PRO A 134 13.24 -5.76 -17.97
CA PRO A 134 13.78 -6.87 -17.18
C PRO A 134 14.76 -6.44 -16.09
N LEU A 135 15.46 -5.31 -16.25
CA LEU A 135 16.37 -4.76 -15.23
C LEU A 135 15.64 -4.07 -14.07
N ALA A 136 14.33 -3.82 -14.22
CA ALA A 136 13.48 -3.30 -13.15
C ALA A 136 12.96 -4.40 -12.20
N ALA A 137 13.11 -5.67 -12.57
CA ALA A 137 12.51 -6.80 -11.88
C ALA A 137 13.37 -7.33 -10.74
N VAL A 138 12.74 -7.55 -9.59
CA VAL A 138 13.22 -8.46 -8.54
C VAL A 138 12.59 -9.84 -8.73
N THR A 139 13.01 -10.85 -7.95
CA THR A 139 12.39 -12.20 -8.00
C THR A 139 10.88 -12.11 -7.73
N PRO A 140 10.03 -12.87 -8.45
CA PRO A 140 8.58 -12.86 -8.24
C PRO A 140 8.21 -13.30 -6.82
N GLY A 141 7.45 -12.49 -6.10
CA GLY A 141 7.04 -12.79 -4.72
C GLY A 141 5.58 -13.21 -4.57
N THR A 142 4.67 -12.67 -5.40
CA THR A 142 3.23 -12.91 -5.26
C THR A 142 2.83 -14.38 -5.27
N PRO A 143 3.32 -15.24 -6.19
CA PRO A 143 2.95 -16.66 -6.19
C PRO A 143 3.38 -17.37 -4.91
N GLY A 144 4.61 -17.10 -4.45
CA GLY A 144 5.14 -17.68 -3.21
C GLY A 144 4.37 -17.21 -1.99
N GLY A 145 4.09 -15.92 -1.88
CA GLY A 145 3.30 -15.35 -0.78
C GLY A 145 1.91 -15.96 -0.69
N LEU A 146 1.20 -16.06 -1.82
CA LEU A 146 -0.10 -16.70 -1.91
C LEU A 146 -0.04 -18.17 -1.44
N MET A 147 0.88 -18.96 -2.00
CA MET A 147 0.98 -20.38 -1.70
C MET A 147 1.40 -20.66 -0.25
N VAL A 148 2.30 -19.84 0.32
CA VAL A 148 2.70 -19.98 1.73
C VAL A 148 1.55 -19.59 2.66
N MET A 149 0.86 -18.47 2.44
CA MET A 149 -0.32 -18.10 3.23
C MET A 149 -1.37 -19.20 3.21
N LEU A 150 -1.68 -19.71 2.01
CA LEU A 150 -2.66 -20.78 1.83
C LEU A 150 -2.23 -22.06 2.52
N ALA A 151 -0.98 -22.50 2.34
CA ALA A 151 -0.47 -23.76 2.91
C ALA A 151 -0.47 -23.75 4.44
N GLU A 152 -0.05 -22.62 5.05
CA GLU A 152 0.13 -22.50 6.50
C GLU A 152 -1.17 -22.19 7.26
N TYR A 153 -2.05 -21.36 6.66
CA TYR A 153 -3.19 -20.79 7.39
C TYR A 153 -4.55 -21.01 6.71
N GLY A 154 -4.59 -21.42 5.43
CA GLY A 154 -5.82 -21.69 4.70
C GLY A 154 -6.38 -23.09 4.93
N LYS A 155 -7.59 -23.34 4.42
CA LYS A 155 -8.33 -24.61 4.49
C LYS A 155 -8.52 -25.29 3.14
N LEU A 156 -8.71 -24.47 2.08
CA LEU A 156 -9.02 -24.95 0.73
C LEU A 156 -7.77 -25.41 -0.03
N SER A 157 -7.96 -26.10 -1.14
CA SER A 157 -6.91 -26.46 -2.09
C SER A 157 -6.47 -25.23 -2.91
N LEU A 158 -5.29 -25.31 -3.51
CA LEU A 158 -4.82 -24.27 -4.43
C LEU A 158 -5.75 -24.15 -5.64
N ALA A 159 -6.24 -25.28 -6.16
CA ALA A 159 -7.19 -25.31 -7.25
C ALA A 159 -8.49 -24.54 -6.95
N GLU A 160 -9.05 -24.71 -5.72
CA GLU A 160 -10.26 -24.00 -5.32
C GLU A 160 -10.04 -22.48 -5.18
N VAL A 161 -8.89 -22.07 -4.63
CA VAL A 161 -8.54 -20.67 -4.42
C VAL A 161 -8.20 -19.97 -5.73
N LEU A 162 -7.51 -20.64 -6.67
CA LEU A 162 -7.17 -20.09 -7.97
C LEU A 162 -8.33 -20.08 -8.98
N ALA A 163 -9.40 -20.85 -8.76
CA ALA A 163 -10.49 -21.01 -9.71
C ALA A 163 -11.10 -19.68 -10.20
N PRO A 164 -11.39 -18.66 -9.36
CA PRO A 164 -11.88 -17.38 -9.86
C PRO A 164 -10.86 -16.65 -10.76
N ALA A 165 -9.58 -16.64 -10.41
CA ALA A 165 -8.53 -16.01 -11.19
C ALA A 165 -8.31 -16.72 -12.53
N MET A 166 -8.40 -18.05 -12.56
CA MET A 166 -8.33 -18.84 -13.81
C MET A 166 -9.49 -18.52 -14.73
N GLN A 167 -10.72 -18.40 -14.22
CA GLN A 167 -11.88 -17.96 -14.99
C GLN A 167 -11.68 -16.54 -15.57
N MET A 168 -11.08 -15.63 -14.81
CA MET A 168 -10.73 -14.30 -15.31
C MET A 168 -9.64 -14.36 -16.37
N ALA A 169 -8.67 -15.27 -16.26
CA ALA A 169 -7.64 -15.47 -17.27
C ALA A 169 -8.20 -16.08 -18.57
N GLU A 170 -9.26 -16.91 -18.50
CA GLU A 170 -10.02 -17.34 -19.68
C GLU A 170 -10.71 -16.17 -20.38
N GLY A 171 -11.18 -15.18 -19.64
CA GLY A 171 -11.76 -13.95 -20.15
C GLY A 171 -12.74 -13.28 -19.18
N TYR A 172 -12.60 -11.96 -19.06
CA TYR A 172 -13.51 -11.12 -18.27
C TYR A 172 -13.70 -9.75 -18.95
N PRO A 173 -14.83 -9.06 -18.72
CA PRO A 173 -15.02 -7.73 -19.26
C PRO A 173 -14.07 -6.75 -18.56
N ILE A 174 -13.06 -6.23 -19.29
CA ILE A 174 -12.04 -5.34 -18.72
C ILE A 174 -12.63 -3.98 -18.36
N GLU A 175 -12.26 -3.47 -17.20
CA GLU A 175 -12.71 -2.16 -16.72
C GLU A 175 -12.07 -1.02 -17.53
N LYS A 176 -12.82 0.10 -17.59
CA LYS A 176 -12.37 1.30 -18.31
C LYS A 176 -11.03 1.82 -17.79
N SER A 177 -10.85 1.82 -16.48
CA SER A 177 -9.61 2.30 -15.83
C SER A 177 -8.39 1.54 -16.32
N GLN A 178 -8.45 0.20 -16.39
CA GLN A 178 -7.35 -0.65 -16.83
C GLN A 178 -7.14 -0.58 -18.34
N ALA A 179 -8.21 -0.65 -19.13
CA ALA A 179 -8.12 -0.51 -20.58
C ALA A 179 -7.47 0.81 -20.99
N ASP A 180 -7.85 1.92 -20.33
CA ASP A 180 -7.27 3.24 -20.59
C ASP A 180 -5.82 3.36 -20.07
N ASN A 181 -5.48 2.71 -18.97
CA ASN A 181 -4.11 2.68 -18.47
C ASN A 181 -3.19 1.94 -19.46
N MET A 182 -3.60 0.79 -19.97
CA MET A 182 -2.87 0.07 -21.03
C MET A 182 -2.68 0.94 -22.27
N GLU A 183 -3.71 1.65 -22.72
CA GLU A 183 -3.62 2.53 -23.89
C GLU A 183 -2.64 3.70 -23.67
N ARG A 184 -2.69 4.35 -22.52
CA ARG A 184 -1.72 5.42 -22.19
C ARG A 184 -0.28 4.92 -22.21
N ARG A 185 -0.05 3.68 -21.80
CA ARG A 185 1.28 3.05 -21.70
C ARG A 185 1.69 2.23 -22.92
N LYS A 186 0.92 2.23 -23.98
CA LYS A 186 1.15 1.39 -25.17
C LYS A 186 2.57 1.48 -25.74
N HIS A 187 3.20 2.65 -25.68
CA HIS A 187 4.56 2.83 -26.22
C HIS A 187 5.61 2.06 -25.40
N VAL A 188 5.43 1.94 -24.08
CA VAL A 188 6.30 1.11 -23.23
C VAL A 188 5.97 -0.36 -23.43
N LEU A 189 4.69 -0.72 -23.39
CA LEU A 189 4.22 -2.10 -23.52
C LEU A 189 4.63 -2.73 -24.87
N ALA A 190 4.68 -1.93 -25.95
CA ALA A 190 5.06 -2.40 -27.27
C ALA A 190 6.55 -2.74 -27.43
N GLN A 191 7.41 -2.37 -26.46
CA GLN A 191 8.85 -2.64 -26.54
C GLN A 191 9.19 -4.12 -26.36
N TRP A 192 8.33 -4.89 -25.68
CA TRP A 192 8.55 -6.30 -25.40
C TRP A 192 7.48 -7.18 -26.04
N LYS A 193 7.91 -8.22 -26.72
CA LYS A 193 7.04 -9.12 -27.51
C LYS A 193 5.86 -9.64 -26.68
N TYR A 194 6.11 -10.18 -25.51
CA TYR A 194 5.08 -10.85 -24.70
C TYR A 194 4.12 -9.84 -24.07
N SER A 195 4.61 -8.68 -23.63
CA SER A 195 3.78 -7.58 -23.14
C SER A 195 2.86 -7.04 -24.24
N LYS A 196 3.41 -6.85 -25.45
CA LYS A 196 2.64 -6.45 -26.63
C LYS A 196 1.50 -7.44 -26.92
N GLN A 197 1.77 -8.74 -26.86
CA GLN A 197 0.78 -9.78 -27.11
C GLN A 197 -0.38 -9.76 -26.10
N VAL A 198 -0.09 -9.53 -24.82
CA VAL A 198 -1.11 -9.51 -23.76
C VAL A 198 -1.89 -8.19 -23.76
N PHE A 199 -1.21 -7.06 -23.76
CA PHE A 199 -1.83 -5.76 -23.46
C PHE A 199 -2.31 -4.98 -24.68
N LEU A 200 -1.84 -5.32 -25.89
CA LEU A 200 -2.11 -4.54 -27.11
C LEU A 200 -2.70 -5.40 -28.23
N PRO A 201 -3.85 -6.07 -27.99
CA PRO A 201 -4.44 -7.02 -28.95
C PRO A 201 -4.86 -6.38 -30.27
N HIS A 202 -5.10 -5.06 -30.30
CA HIS A 202 -5.51 -4.33 -31.49
C HIS A 202 -4.37 -3.58 -32.19
N LEU A 203 -3.12 -3.71 -31.69
CA LEU A 203 -1.97 -3.03 -32.30
C LEU A 203 -1.68 -3.61 -33.69
N LYS A 204 -1.76 -2.74 -34.71
CA LYS A 204 -1.42 -3.06 -36.11
C LYS A 204 -0.02 -2.57 -36.46
N GLU A 205 0.65 -3.26 -37.38
CA GLU A 205 2.00 -2.88 -37.82
C GLU A 205 2.05 -1.53 -38.53
N ASP A 206 0.97 -1.16 -39.24
CA ASP A 206 0.86 0.09 -39.99
C ASP A 206 0.39 1.29 -39.11
N GLY A 207 0.11 1.05 -37.83
CA GLY A 207 -0.35 2.10 -36.90
C GLY A 207 -1.75 2.65 -37.20
N SER A 208 -2.54 1.98 -38.08
CA SER A 208 -3.86 2.46 -38.51
C SER A 208 -4.99 2.26 -37.50
N GLN A 209 -4.71 1.65 -36.33
CA GLN A 209 -5.73 1.42 -35.31
C GLN A 209 -6.08 2.71 -34.55
N GLU A 210 -7.34 2.84 -34.20
CA GLU A 210 -7.81 3.92 -33.30
C GLU A 210 -7.28 3.70 -31.87
N ARG A 211 -7.22 2.43 -31.43
CA ARG A 211 -6.77 2.02 -30.10
C ARG A 211 -5.96 0.73 -30.19
N ALA A 212 -4.87 0.63 -29.44
CA ALA A 212 -4.02 -0.56 -29.40
C ALA A 212 -4.40 -1.53 -28.26
N ALA A 213 -4.78 -0.98 -27.10
CA ALA A 213 -5.25 -1.74 -25.94
C ALA A 213 -6.71 -2.19 -26.09
N PRO A 214 -7.20 -3.12 -25.25
CA PRO A 214 -8.61 -3.52 -25.26
C PRO A 214 -9.56 -2.33 -25.08
N TYR A 215 -10.76 -2.42 -25.66
CA TYR A 215 -11.82 -1.46 -25.39
C TYR A 215 -12.46 -1.71 -24.03
N PRO A 216 -12.91 -0.67 -23.30
CA PRO A 216 -13.65 -0.85 -22.05
C PRO A 216 -14.85 -1.80 -22.23
N GLY A 217 -14.96 -2.82 -21.38
CA GLY A 217 -15.99 -3.86 -21.46
C GLY A 217 -15.70 -4.99 -22.45
N GLU A 218 -14.61 -4.93 -23.20
CA GLU A 218 -14.19 -6.03 -24.05
C GLU A 218 -13.77 -7.25 -23.20
N ASN A 219 -14.03 -8.45 -23.73
CA ASN A 219 -13.59 -9.69 -23.08
C ASN A 219 -12.08 -9.82 -23.20
N PHE A 220 -11.39 -9.57 -22.09
CA PHE A 220 -9.92 -9.62 -22.00
C PHE A 220 -9.47 -10.98 -21.51
N SER A 221 -8.71 -11.71 -22.32
CA SER A 221 -8.20 -13.05 -22.03
C SER A 221 -6.68 -13.09 -21.97
N GLN A 222 -6.14 -14.02 -21.17
CA GLN A 222 -4.70 -14.17 -20.91
C GLN A 222 -4.31 -15.65 -20.97
N PRO A 223 -4.23 -16.25 -22.17
CA PRO A 223 -4.04 -17.70 -22.32
C PRO A 223 -2.72 -18.20 -21.74
N ASP A 224 -1.63 -17.45 -21.86
CA ASP A 224 -0.33 -17.85 -21.28
C ASP A 224 -0.37 -17.86 -19.74
N LEU A 225 -1.04 -16.87 -19.14
CA LEU A 225 -1.25 -16.85 -17.69
C LEU A 225 -2.12 -18.03 -17.24
N LEU A 226 -3.22 -18.28 -17.94
CA LEU A 226 -4.09 -19.43 -17.65
C LEU A 226 -3.31 -20.74 -17.69
N ALA A 227 -2.47 -20.94 -18.71
CA ALA A 227 -1.62 -22.13 -18.82
C ALA A 227 -0.62 -22.24 -17.65
N THR A 228 -0.08 -21.12 -17.19
CA THR A 228 0.83 -21.09 -16.04
C THR A 228 0.09 -21.43 -14.74
N LEU A 229 -1.10 -20.86 -14.49
CA LEU A 229 -1.91 -21.20 -13.32
C LEU A 229 -2.35 -22.65 -13.34
N GLN A 230 -2.71 -23.21 -14.51
CA GLN A 230 -3.04 -24.63 -14.67
C GLN A 230 -1.87 -25.54 -14.28
N LYS A 231 -0.62 -25.19 -14.63
CA LYS A 231 0.56 -25.94 -14.20
C LYS A 231 0.70 -26.02 -12.68
N LEU A 232 0.34 -24.94 -11.95
CA LEU A 232 0.36 -24.95 -10.49
C LEU A 232 -0.69 -25.91 -9.92
N VAL A 233 -1.91 -25.87 -10.46
CA VAL A 233 -3.00 -26.78 -10.08
C VAL A 233 -2.66 -28.24 -10.41
N ASP A 234 -2.04 -28.48 -11.56
CA ASP A 234 -1.59 -29.83 -11.97
C ASP A 234 -0.53 -30.37 -10.98
N ALA A 235 0.43 -29.54 -10.55
CA ALA A 235 1.45 -29.95 -9.56
C ALA A 235 0.83 -30.32 -8.20
N GLU A 236 -0.14 -29.55 -7.73
CA GLU A 236 -0.92 -29.89 -6.53
C GLU A 236 -1.64 -31.23 -6.69
N SER A 237 -2.36 -31.41 -7.79
CA SER A 237 -3.13 -32.60 -8.09
C SER A 237 -2.25 -33.85 -8.18
N GLU A 238 -1.10 -33.75 -8.84
CA GLU A 238 -0.12 -34.84 -8.96
C GLU A 238 0.47 -35.23 -7.59
N ALA A 239 0.74 -34.23 -6.71
CA ALA A 239 1.25 -34.50 -5.36
C ALA A 239 0.20 -35.19 -4.51
N LEU A 240 -1.07 -34.75 -4.57
CA LEU A 240 -2.19 -35.41 -3.87
C LEU A 240 -2.40 -36.85 -4.36
N ALA A 241 -2.32 -37.08 -5.67
CA ALA A 241 -2.41 -38.42 -6.25
C ALA A 241 -1.29 -39.38 -5.77
N LYS A 242 -0.13 -38.81 -5.38
CA LYS A 242 1.01 -39.52 -4.78
C LYS A 242 0.85 -39.70 -3.23
N GLY A 243 -0.30 -39.32 -2.65
CA GLY A 243 -0.59 -39.46 -1.22
C GLY A 243 0.02 -38.35 -0.34
N LYS A 244 0.45 -37.24 -0.91
CA LYS A 244 0.92 -36.09 -0.14
C LYS A 244 -0.24 -35.38 0.57
N SER A 245 0.05 -34.76 1.72
CA SER A 245 -0.91 -33.91 2.42
C SER A 245 -1.22 -32.64 1.57
N ARG A 246 -2.35 -31.97 1.86
CA ARG A 246 -2.72 -30.68 1.24
C ARG A 246 -1.56 -29.67 1.28
N LYS A 247 -0.94 -29.52 2.45
CA LYS A 247 0.20 -28.59 2.63
C LYS A 247 1.37 -28.96 1.72
N GLU A 248 1.79 -30.22 1.71
CA GLU A 248 2.88 -30.69 0.83
C GLU A 248 2.53 -30.55 -0.66
N ALA A 249 1.26 -30.70 -1.03
CA ALA A 249 0.80 -30.56 -2.40
C ALA A 249 0.85 -29.09 -2.87
N ILE A 250 0.50 -28.14 -2.01
CA ILE A 250 0.65 -26.70 -2.30
C ILE A 250 2.13 -26.34 -2.46
N TYR A 251 3.01 -26.90 -1.61
CA TYR A 251 4.46 -26.69 -1.76
C TYR A 251 5.04 -27.38 -3.02
N ALA A 252 4.42 -28.43 -3.56
CA ALA A 252 4.82 -28.98 -4.86
C ALA A 252 4.52 -28.00 -6.00
N ALA A 253 3.43 -27.24 -5.91
CA ALA A 253 3.15 -26.14 -6.85
C ALA A 253 4.15 -24.97 -6.68
N TYR A 254 4.51 -24.63 -5.43
CA TYR A 254 5.58 -23.66 -5.14
C TYR A 254 6.91 -24.07 -5.80
N ASP A 255 7.32 -25.33 -5.65
CA ASP A 255 8.55 -25.83 -6.24
C ASP A 255 8.50 -25.82 -7.78
N ARG A 256 7.33 -26.13 -8.38
CA ARG A 256 7.17 -26.00 -9.83
C ARG A 256 7.34 -24.56 -10.32
N PHE A 257 6.87 -23.58 -9.55
CA PHE A 257 7.03 -22.17 -9.90
C PHE A 257 8.49 -21.72 -9.83
N TYR A 258 9.18 -21.99 -8.72
CA TYR A 258 10.52 -21.43 -8.45
C TYR A 258 11.68 -22.32 -8.92
N ARG A 259 11.46 -23.63 -9.11
CA ARG A 259 12.50 -24.62 -9.43
C ARG A 259 12.20 -25.45 -10.68
N GLY A 260 10.97 -25.32 -11.22
CA GLY A 260 10.50 -26.11 -12.34
C GLY A 260 10.54 -25.39 -13.69
N ASP A 261 9.66 -25.83 -14.58
CA ASP A 261 9.54 -25.35 -15.94
C ASP A 261 9.06 -23.90 -16.03
N ILE A 262 8.31 -23.40 -15.03
CA ILE A 262 7.88 -22.00 -14.99
C ILE A 262 9.10 -21.10 -14.72
N ALA A 263 9.94 -21.43 -13.74
CA ALA A 263 11.19 -20.72 -13.47
C ALA A 263 12.10 -20.66 -14.70
N ALA A 264 12.28 -21.81 -15.38
CA ALA A 264 13.11 -21.88 -16.58
C ALA A 264 12.63 -20.94 -17.69
N GLU A 265 11.31 -20.81 -17.88
CA GLU A 265 10.74 -19.91 -18.87
C GLU A 265 10.84 -18.43 -18.46
N ILE A 266 10.69 -18.10 -17.15
CA ILE A 266 10.92 -16.75 -16.63
C ILE A 266 12.37 -16.32 -16.90
N VAL A 267 13.35 -17.17 -16.57
CA VAL A 267 14.77 -16.90 -16.77
C VAL A 267 15.08 -16.74 -18.27
N ARG A 268 14.59 -17.64 -19.11
CA ARG A 268 14.75 -17.56 -20.56
C ARG A 268 14.19 -16.24 -21.12
N GLY A 269 12.95 -15.92 -20.75
CA GLY A 269 12.27 -14.69 -21.20
C GLY A 269 12.93 -13.41 -20.68
N SER A 270 13.49 -13.44 -19.48
CA SER A 270 14.27 -12.32 -18.91
C SER A 270 15.58 -12.12 -19.68
N ALA A 271 16.34 -13.21 -19.91
CA ALA A 271 17.61 -13.17 -20.61
C ALA A 271 17.46 -12.73 -22.08
N GLU A 272 16.35 -13.02 -22.75
CA GLU A 272 16.04 -12.61 -24.13
C GLU A 272 16.13 -11.07 -24.30
N TYR A 273 15.91 -10.31 -23.23
CA TYR A 273 15.95 -8.85 -23.22
C TYR A 273 17.03 -8.26 -22.28
N GLY A 274 18.05 -9.05 -21.97
CA GLY A 274 19.17 -8.58 -21.17
C GLY A 274 18.91 -8.48 -19.67
N GLY A 275 17.89 -9.19 -19.15
CA GLY A 275 17.62 -9.27 -17.72
C GLY A 275 18.66 -10.14 -16.99
N LEU A 276 18.79 -9.91 -15.69
CA LEU A 276 19.80 -10.51 -14.83
C LEU A 276 19.30 -11.74 -14.05
N MET A 277 18.02 -12.06 -14.12
CA MET A 277 17.40 -13.17 -13.39
C MET A 277 17.99 -14.52 -13.79
N THR A 278 18.38 -15.32 -12.81
CA THR A 278 18.93 -16.67 -13.01
C THR A 278 18.07 -17.72 -12.31
N MET A 279 18.27 -19.00 -12.65
CA MET A 279 17.63 -20.12 -11.93
C MET A 279 18.05 -20.16 -10.47
N GLU A 280 19.28 -19.79 -10.15
CA GLU A 280 19.79 -19.75 -8.79
C GLU A 280 19.09 -18.67 -7.95
N ASP A 281 18.80 -17.50 -8.53
CA ASP A 281 18.04 -16.44 -7.86
C ASP A 281 16.63 -16.90 -7.48
N LEU A 282 15.97 -17.67 -8.35
CA LEU A 282 14.65 -18.21 -8.08
C LEU A 282 14.67 -19.37 -7.09
N ASP A 283 15.65 -20.28 -7.19
CA ASP A 283 15.79 -21.45 -6.32
C ASP A 283 16.10 -21.06 -4.86
N ASN A 284 16.95 -20.04 -4.68
CA ASN A 284 17.37 -19.54 -3.36
C ASN A 284 16.31 -18.65 -2.70
N TRP A 285 15.39 -18.05 -3.46
CA TRP A 285 14.39 -17.15 -2.91
C TRP A 285 13.33 -17.92 -2.12
N GLN A 286 12.91 -17.33 -0.99
CA GLN A 286 11.84 -17.87 -0.16
C GLN A 286 11.03 -16.78 0.53
N VAL A 287 9.79 -17.12 0.85
CA VAL A 287 8.92 -16.30 1.71
C VAL A 287 9.37 -16.42 3.15
N HIS A 288 9.41 -15.28 3.87
CA HIS A 288 9.60 -15.30 5.32
C HIS A 288 8.27 -15.11 6.04
N ILE A 289 8.01 -15.96 7.03
CA ILE A 289 6.98 -15.73 8.04
C ILE A 289 7.70 -15.12 9.22
N GLU A 290 7.35 -13.88 9.58
CA GLU A 290 8.08 -13.08 10.55
C GLU A 290 7.18 -12.51 11.64
N ASP A 291 7.75 -12.15 12.76
CA ASP A 291 7.04 -11.42 13.81
C ASP A 291 6.95 -9.94 13.40
N PRO A 292 5.74 -9.36 13.42
CA PRO A 292 5.56 -7.95 13.09
C PRO A 292 6.08 -7.06 14.23
N VAL A 293 6.36 -5.80 13.91
CA VAL A 293 6.62 -4.77 14.92
C VAL A 293 5.33 -4.13 15.38
N THR A 294 5.30 -3.63 16.62
CA THR A 294 4.11 -3.06 17.22
C THR A 294 4.41 -1.85 18.10
N THR A 295 3.41 -1.00 18.28
CA THR A 295 3.39 0.01 19.35
C THR A 295 2.01 0.10 19.96
N ASN A 296 1.96 0.47 21.24
CA ASN A 296 0.69 0.78 21.89
C ASN A 296 0.38 2.28 21.74
N TYR A 297 -0.83 2.60 21.28
CA TYR A 297 -1.36 3.95 21.22
C TYR A 297 -2.66 4.03 22.03
N LYS A 298 -2.58 4.62 23.21
CA LYS A 298 -3.74 4.83 24.12
C LYS A 298 -4.55 3.55 24.37
N GLY A 299 -3.87 2.41 24.58
CA GLY A 299 -4.49 1.11 24.87
C GLY A 299 -4.84 0.28 23.64
N ILE A 300 -4.41 0.68 22.45
CA ILE A 300 -4.56 -0.05 21.19
C ILE A 300 -3.19 -0.47 20.71
N ASP A 301 -2.97 -1.79 20.49
CA ASP A 301 -1.75 -2.32 19.93
C ASP A 301 -1.85 -2.31 18.40
N VAL A 302 -0.99 -1.52 17.75
CA VAL A 302 -0.96 -1.39 16.29
C VAL A 302 0.22 -2.15 15.73
N TYR A 303 -0.05 -3.06 14.81
CA TYR A 303 0.91 -3.98 14.20
C TYR A 303 1.22 -3.56 12.77
N LYS A 304 2.51 -3.59 12.43
CA LYS A 304 3.05 -3.36 11.09
C LYS A 304 4.15 -4.38 10.80
N LEU A 305 4.43 -4.63 9.53
CA LEU A 305 5.64 -5.33 9.14
C LEU A 305 6.88 -4.49 9.49
N THR A 306 8.07 -5.09 9.48
CA THR A 306 9.31 -4.44 9.88
C THR A 306 9.79 -3.41 8.83
N HIS A 307 10.98 -2.88 8.97
CA HIS A 307 11.50 -1.74 8.21
C HIS A 307 11.96 -2.05 6.77
N TRP A 308 11.78 -3.27 6.26
CA TRP A 308 11.86 -3.54 4.81
C TRP A 308 10.66 -2.95 4.04
N VAL A 309 9.62 -2.56 4.77
CA VAL A 309 8.52 -1.73 4.28
C VAL A 309 8.44 -0.43 5.10
N GLN A 310 7.67 0.54 4.65
CA GLN A 310 7.54 1.80 5.38
C GLN A 310 6.58 1.77 6.59
N GLY A 311 5.98 0.61 6.89
CA GLY A 311 5.00 0.45 7.99
C GLY A 311 5.39 1.08 9.32
N PRO A 312 6.62 0.90 9.82
CA PRO A 312 7.02 1.48 11.09
C PRO A 312 6.96 3.01 11.19
N VAL A 313 6.88 3.75 10.07
CA VAL A 313 6.62 5.21 10.06
C VAL A 313 5.34 5.55 10.81
N LEU A 314 4.26 4.79 10.59
CA LEU A 314 3.00 4.99 11.31
C LEU A 314 3.17 4.77 12.81
N LEU A 315 3.91 3.74 13.21
CA LEU A 315 4.17 3.44 14.62
C LEU A 315 5.02 4.54 15.29
N GLN A 316 6.04 5.05 14.60
CA GLN A 316 6.83 6.19 15.06
C GLN A 316 5.95 7.43 15.20
N ALA A 317 5.12 7.73 14.19
CA ALA A 317 4.20 8.87 14.23
C ALA A 317 3.21 8.77 15.40
N LEU A 318 2.63 7.59 15.64
CA LEU A 318 1.76 7.35 16.80
C LEU A 318 2.49 7.57 18.13
N ASN A 319 3.74 7.13 18.24
CA ASN A 319 4.55 7.35 19.43
C ASN A 319 4.83 8.85 19.69
N VAL A 320 5.06 9.62 18.62
CA VAL A 320 5.24 11.08 18.72
C VAL A 320 3.94 11.76 19.14
N LEU A 321 2.79 11.30 18.63
CA LEU A 321 1.48 11.93 18.85
C LEU A 321 0.80 11.52 20.16
N GLU A 322 1.22 10.46 20.83
CA GLU A 322 0.49 9.83 21.95
C GLU A 322 0.11 10.81 23.08
N ASP A 323 1.02 11.71 23.45
CA ASP A 323 0.80 12.70 24.52
C ASP A 323 0.23 14.04 24.00
N ILE A 324 -0.14 14.14 22.73
CA ILE A 324 -0.70 15.35 22.13
C ILE A 324 -2.22 15.26 22.12
N ASP A 325 -2.89 16.28 22.64
CA ASP A 325 -4.36 16.37 22.58
C ASP A 325 -4.83 16.83 21.20
N LEU A 326 -4.85 15.89 20.24
CA LEU A 326 -5.26 16.15 18.86
C LEU A 326 -6.72 16.58 18.76
N LYS A 327 -7.58 16.04 19.63
CA LYS A 327 -9.02 16.32 19.61
C LYS A 327 -9.31 17.80 19.92
N SER A 328 -8.57 18.40 20.85
CA SER A 328 -8.73 19.82 21.20
C SER A 328 -8.29 20.78 20.08
N MET A 329 -7.46 20.31 19.13
CA MET A 329 -7.04 21.12 18.00
C MET A 329 -8.16 21.33 16.96
N GLY A 330 -9.16 20.45 16.94
CA GLY A 330 -10.24 20.41 15.96
C GLY A 330 -9.83 19.69 14.68
N TYR A 331 -10.73 18.84 14.20
CA TYR A 331 -10.52 18.06 12.98
C TYR A 331 -10.23 18.96 11.77
N ASN A 332 -9.18 18.65 11.03
CA ASN A 332 -8.71 19.40 9.84
C ASN A 332 -8.50 20.91 10.07
N SER A 333 -8.25 21.36 11.30
CA SER A 333 -7.74 22.72 11.55
C SER A 333 -6.29 22.86 11.07
N ALA A 334 -5.83 24.08 10.81
CA ALA A 334 -4.44 24.33 10.42
C ALA A 334 -3.45 23.79 11.47
N ARG A 335 -3.77 23.91 12.75
CA ARG A 335 -2.95 23.40 13.86
C ARG A 335 -2.89 21.87 13.85
N TYR A 336 -4.01 21.18 13.60
CA TYR A 336 -4.05 19.72 13.49
C TYR A 336 -3.23 19.25 12.27
N ILE A 337 -3.48 19.83 11.09
CA ILE A 337 -2.76 19.50 9.85
C ILE A 337 -1.24 19.71 10.04
N HIS A 338 -0.86 20.86 10.59
CA HIS A 338 0.54 21.18 10.88
C HIS A 338 1.19 20.15 11.81
N THR A 339 0.50 19.75 12.88
CA THR A 339 1.00 18.75 13.82
C THR A 339 1.23 17.39 13.15
N LEU A 340 0.28 16.95 12.32
CA LEU A 340 0.42 15.70 11.56
C LEU A 340 1.59 15.80 10.56
N TYR A 341 1.67 16.90 9.82
CA TYR A 341 2.71 17.11 8.82
C TYR A 341 4.10 17.07 9.47
N GLN A 342 4.34 17.84 10.56
CA GLN A 342 5.62 17.85 11.25
C GLN A 342 5.97 16.46 11.82
N THR A 343 5.00 15.76 12.37
CA THR A 343 5.19 14.40 12.89
C THR A 343 5.57 13.42 11.78
N MET A 344 4.88 13.47 10.65
CA MET A 344 5.19 12.61 9.50
C MET A 344 6.55 12.94 8.91
N ASN A 345 6.93 14.20 8.78
CA ASN A 345 8.25 14.59 8.30
C ASN A 345 9.38 14.01 9.17
N LEU A 346 9.23 14.07 10.49
CA LEU A 346 10.19 13.47 11.42
C LEU A 346 10.31 11.94 11.22
N SER A 347 9.19 11.24 11.09
CA SER A 347 9.17 9.78 10.92
C SER A 347 9.64 9.34 9.54
N PHE A 348 9.27 10.08 8.49
CA PHE A 348 9.71 9.77 7.13
C PHE A 348 11.19 10.10 6.89
N SER A 349 11.74 11.14 7.51
CA SER A 349 13.19 11.39 7.41
C SER A 349 14.01 10.24 8.02
N ASP A 350 13.52 9.64 9.12
CA ASP A 350 14.14 8.42 9.67
C ASP A 350 14.01 7.24 8.71
N ARG A 351 12.83 7.05 8.06
CA ARG A 351 12.64 6.04 7.01
C ARG A 351 13.66 6.21 5.88
N ASP A 352 13.82 7.42 5.41
CA ASP A 352 14.66 7.72 4.24
C ASP A 352 16.11 7.34 4.46
N PHE A 353 16.59 7.34 5.71
CA PHE A 353 17.95 6.98 6.05
C PHE A 353 18.12 5.54 6.56
N TYR A 354 17.17 5.00 7.36
CA TYR A 354 17.38 3.76 8.11
C TYR A 354 16.68 2.52 7.58
N TYR A 355 15.67 2.67 6.68
CA TYR A 355 14.87 1.52 6.29
C TYR A 355 15.50 0.78 5.10
N GLY A 356 15.62 -0.54 5.25
CA GLY A 356 16.20 -1.46 4.27
C GLY A 356 15.85 -2.91 4.58
N ASP A 357 16.66 -3.85 4.12
CA ASP A 357 16.45 -5.30 4.28
C ASP A 357 16.98 -5.80 5.63
N PRO A 358 16.11 -6.22 6.58
CA PRO A 358 16.53 -6.68 7.91
C PRO A 358 17.38 -7.94 7.91
N TYR A 359 17.48 -8.62 6.79
CA TYR A 359 18.28 -9.83 6.64
C TYR A 359 19.70 -9.58 6.13
N MET A 360 20.02 -8.31 5.83
CA MET A 360 21.33 -7.87 5.37
C MET A 360 22.02 -7.00 6.43
N PRO A 361 23.33 -7.23 6.75
CA PRO A 361 24.05 -6.37 7.69
C PRO A 361 24.38 -5.00 7.07
N PRO A 362 24.51 -3.94 7.91
CA PRO A 362 24.31 -3.93 9.36
C PRO A 362 22.83 -3.91 9.75
N VAL A 363 22.53 -4.39 10.97
CA VAL A 363 21.16 -4.43 11.49
C VAL A 363 20.65 -3.00 11.74
N GLU A 364 19.48 -2.70 11.24
CA GLU A 364 18.80 -1.42 11.41
C GLU A 364 18.30 -1.22 12.85
N PRO A 365 18.21 0.02 13.31
CA PRO A 365 17.91 0.33 14.72
C PRO A 365 16.40 0.35 15.03
N ILE A 366 15.68 -0.73 14.71
CA ILE A 366 14.21 -0.76 14.80
C ILE A 366 13.70 -0.57 16.24
N GLU A 367 14.36 -1.14 17.24
CA GLU A 367 13.99 -0.97 18.65
C GLU A 367 14.14 0.48 19.09
N GLY A 368 15.25 1.11 18.70
CA GLY A 368 15.51 2.52 18.94
C GLY A 368 14.47 3.43 18.28
N LEU A 369 14.20 3.20 16.99
CA LEU A 369 13.20 3.94 16.20
C LEU A 369 11.80 3.90 16.83
N LEU A 370 11.40 2.75 17.37
CA LEU A 370 10.07 2.55 17.98
C LEU A 370 10.03 2.85 19.48
N SER A 371 11.16 3.22 20.10
CA SER A 371 11.17 3.54 21.52
C SER A 371 10.40 4.83 21.84
N LYS A 372 9.64 4.84 22.94
CA LYS A 372 8.92 6.04 23.43
C LYS A 372 9.90 7.17 23.82
N ALA A 373 11.11 6.81 24.25
CA ALA A 373 12.15 7.78 24.58
C ALA A 373 12.65 8.54 23.35
N TYR A 374 12.89 7.83 22.25
CA TYR A 374 13.23 8.43 20.96
C TYR A 374 12.09 9.30 20.43
N ALA A 375 10.87 8.81 20.46
CA ALA A 375 9.69 9.58 20.06
C ALA A 375 9.54 10.89 20.84
N LYS A 376 9.82 10.89 22.14
CA LYS A 376 9.85 12.11 22.97
C LYS A 376 10.93 13.10 22.51
N GLN A 377 12.11 12.61 22.13
CA GLN A 377 13.16 13.47 21.58
C GLN A 377 12.73 14.05 20.23
N ARG A 378 12.13 13.24 19.31
CA ARG A 378 11.64 13.70 18.01
C ARG A 378 10.50 14.72 18.17
N ARG A 379 9.56 14.49 19.08
CA ARG A 379 8.48 15.44 19.39
C ARG A 379 9.00 16.81 19.83
N ALA A 380 10.09 16.87 20.59
CA ALA A 380 10.70 18.12 21.03
C ALA A 380 11.26 18.97 19.86
N GLN A 381 11.41 18.40 18.69
CA GLN A 381 11.88 19.07 17.48
C GLN A 381 10.73 19.70 16.66
N ILE A 382 9.47 19.42 16.99
CA ILE A 382 8.31 20.01 16.30
C ILE A 382 8.34 21.54 16.48
N ASN A 383 8.41 22.26 15.35
CA ASN A 383 8.19 23.68 15.36
C ASN A 383 6.69 23.98 15.34
N TRP A 384 6.14 24.42 16.45
CA TRP A 384 4.70 24.62 16.62
C TRP A 384 4.13 25.87 15.91
N GLN A 385 4.97 26.72 15.36
CA GLN A 385 4.57 28.02 14.81
C GLN A 385 4.65 28.08 13.29
N GLN A 386 5.59 27.36 12.70
CA GLN A 386 5.83 27.39 11.26
C GLN A 386 6.38 26.06 10.75
N ASN A 387 6.24 25.84 9.45
CA ASN A 387 6.83 24.68 8.79
C ASN A 387 8.35 24.61 9.01
N ASP A 388 8.84 23.42 9.31
CA ASP A 388 10.27 23.09 9.26
C ASP A 388 10.51 22.22 8.00
N ALA A 389 10.97 22.85 6.94
CA ALA A 389 11.29 22.19 5.68
C ALA A 389 12.66 21.50 5.70
N ASP A 390 13.51 21.74 6.71
CA ASP A 390 14.86 21.17 6.85
C ASP A 390 14.90 20.02 7.86
N THR A 391 13.80 19.26 7.96
CA THR A 391 13.70 18.09 8.84
C THR A 391 14.71 17.01 8.42
N LYS A 392 15.50 16.52 9.37
CA LYS A 392 16.54 15.50 9.16
C LYS A 392 16.29 14.23 9.96
N PRO A 393 16.88 13.09 9.55
CA PRO A 393 16.88 11.88 10.36
C PRO A 393 17.51 12.13 11.73
N GLY A 394 16.98 11.47 12.76
CA GLY A 394 17.60 11.45 14.08
C GLY A 394 18.60 10.31 14.22
N ASP A 395 19.17 10.13 15.43
CA ASP A 395 20.00 8.97 15.75
C ASP A 395 19.29 8.07 16.76
N PRO A 396 18.65 6.97 16.34
CA PRO A 396 17.94 6.04 17.23
C PRO A 396 18.84 5.03 17.94
N TYR A 397 20.05 4.78 17.47
CA TYR A 397 20.95 3.73 18.03
C TYR A 397 21.19 3.86 19.54
N PRO A 398 21.41 5.06 20.12
CA PRO A 398 21.59 5.19 21.58
C PRO A 398 20.38 4.72 22.39
N PHE A 399 19.17 4.70 21.79
CA PHE A 399 17.93 4.30 22.46
C PHE A 399 17.72 2.78 22.52
N GLN A 400 18.55 2.01 21.82
CA GLN A 400 18.65 0.56 21.96
C GLN A 400 20.02 0.11 22.53
N GLY A 401 20.86 1.05 22.95
CA GLY A 401 22.14 0.77 23.59
C GLY A 401 23.32 0.55 22.62
N ASP A 402 23.13 0.87 21.33
CA ASP A 402 24.09 0.66 20.26
C ASP A 402 24.77 1.95 19.80
N LYS A 403 25.75 1.80 18.92
CA LYS A 403 26.43 2.91 18.23
C LYS A 403 26.05 2.90 16.75
N ASN A 404 25.69 4.07 16.23
CA ASN A 404 25.38 4.24 14.83
C ASN A 404 26.63 4.03 13.95
N PRO A 405 26.67 2.99 13.09
CA PRO A 405 27.81 2.74 12.21
C PRO A 405 27.96 3.80 11.12
N TYR A 406 26.88 4.51 10.77
CA TYR A 406 26.83 5.52 9.72
C TYR A 406 26.69 6.95 10.27
N LEU A 407 27.16 7.23 11.50
CA LEU A 407 26.98 8.54 12.12
C LEU A 407 27.55 9.70 11.29
N ASN A 408 28.59 9.46 10.52
CA ASN A 408 29.19 10.49 9.65
C ASN A 408 28.32 10.77 8.42
N LEU A 409 27.74 9.75 7.80
CA LEU A 409 26.78 9.90 6.70
C LEU A 409 25.51 10.61 7.20
N LEU A 410 24.99 10.20 8.35
CA LEU A 410 23.83 10.83 8.97
C LEU A 410 23.99 12.35 9.16
N LYS A 411 25.16 12.80 9.63
CA LYS A 411 25.44 14.24 9.81
C LYS A 411 25.49 15.03 8.52
N GLN A 412 25.78 14.37 7.41
CA GLN A 412 25.93 14.98 6.08
C GLN A 412 24.68 14.75 5.22
N TRP A 413 23.74 13.93 5.69
CA TRP A 413 22.56 13.56 4.92
C TRP A 413 21.72 14.76 4.52
N THR A 414 21.32 14.79 3.26
CA THR A 414 20.40 15.78 2.67
C THR A 414 19.47 15.09 1.68
N PRO A 415 18.18 15.47 1.63
CA PRO A 415 17.27 14.92 0.63
C PRO A 415 17.65 15.39 -0.78
N ILE A 416 17.28 14.59 -1.79
CA ILE A 416 17.45 14.97 -3.20
C ILE A 416 16.46 16.10 -3.53
N PRO A 417 16.92 17.29 -3.97
CA PRO A 417 16.02 18.40 -4.26
C PRO A 417 15.22 18.17 -5.55
N PRO A 418 14.06 18.84 -5.71
CA PRO A 418 13.22 18.72 -6.90
C PRO A 418 13.95 19.15 -8.19
N SER A 419 14.88 20.11 -8.07
CA SER A 419 15.67 20.67 -9.18
C SER A 419 16.83 19.78 -9.62
N ALA A 420 17.09 18.64 -8.94
CA ALA A 420 18.11 17.71 -9.41
C ALA A 420 17.68 17.16 -10.76
N GLU A 421 18.31 17.64 -11.83
CA GLU A 421 18.17 17.05 -13.15
C GLU A 421 18.82 15.66 -13.12
N ALA A 422 18.09 14.65 -13.58
CA ALA A 422 18.73 13.41 -13.97
C ALA A 422 19.51 13.72 -15.25
N GLU A 423 20.78 14.08 -15.14
CA GLU A 423 21.70 14.12 -16.28
C GLU A 423 21.86 12.66 -16.76
N GLY A 424 20.94 12.25 -17.65
CA GLY A 424 20.98 10.95 -18.26
C GLY A 424 21.98 10.95 -19.39
N VAL A 425 22.75 9.89 -19.46
CA VAL A 425 23.57 9.57 -20.64
C VAL A 425 22.65 9.22 -21.80
N ASP A 426 22.82 9.89 -22.93
CA ASP A 426 22.11 9.64 -24.19
C ASP A 426 22.12 8.14 -24.51
N GLY A 427 20.93 7.54 -24.56
CA GLY A 427 20.72 6.17 -25.03
C GLY A 427 19.89 5.26 -24.12
N PHE A 428 19.79 5.53 -22.81
CA PHE A 428 18.98 4.76 -21.86
C PHE A 428 17.97 5.60 -21.07
N GLN A 429 17.79 6.88 -21.43
CA GLN A 429 16.67 7.68 -20.91
C GLN A 429 15.35 7.14 -21.48
N GLN A 430 14.76 6.18 -20.79
CA GLN A 430 13.31 6.11 -20.79
C GLN A 430 12.84 7.32 -19.96
N ALA A 431 12.40 8.38 -20.66
CA ALA A 431 11.66 9.44 -20.00
C ALA A 431 10.58 8.77 -19.14
N SER A 432 10.53 9.07 -17.85
CA SER A 432 9.46 8.58 -17.00
C SER A 432 8.14 8.96 -17.68
N LEU A 433 7.31 7.97 -18.01
CA LEU A 433 6.00 8.20 -18.64
C LEU A 433 4.99 8.73 -17.64
N MET A 434 5.41 8.81 -16.38
CA MET A 434 4.61 9.30 -15.27
C MET A 434 5.16 10.63 -14.79
N SER A 435 4.27 11.56 -14.48
CA SER A 435 4.65 12.75 -13.72
C SER A 435 5.22 12.37 -12.36
N ASP A 436 6.05 13.22 -11.76
CA ASP A 436 6.58 13.01 -10.40
C ASP A 436 5.46 12.71 -9.39
N ARG A 437 4.29 13.34 -9.55
CA ARG A 437 3.10 13.07 -8.74
C ARG A 437 2.53 11.67 -8.97
N GLU A 438 2.38 11.25 -10.22
CA GLU A 438 1.87 9.91 -10.53
C GLU A 438 2.85 8.83 -10.07
N SER A 439 4.15 9.05 -10.20
CA SER A 439 5.19 8.15 -9.68
C SER A 439 5.11 8.03 -8.16
N PHE A 440 4.96 9.14 -7.45
CA PHE A 440 4.81 9.18 -5.99
C PHE A 440 3.58 8.42 -5.49
N LEU A 441 2.48 8.43 -6.26
CA LEU A 441 1.22 7.75 -5.95
C LEU A 441 1.14 6.33 -6.51
N ALA A 442 2.15 5.88 -7.25
CA ALA A 442 2.07 4.67 -8.06
C ALA A 442 1.99 3.38 -7.26
N GLY A 443 1.29 2.45 -7.87
CA GLY A 443 1.29 1.04 -7.48
C GLY A 443 0.33 0.68 -6.36
N THR A 444 0.18 -0.63 -6.18
CA THR A 444 -0.49 -1.25 -5.02
C THR A 444 -2.01 -1.36 -5.15
N THR A 445 -2.54 -2.47 -4.67
CA THR A 445 -3.94 -2.59 -4.21
C THR A 445 -3.97 -2.94 -2.72
N SER A 446 -5.16 -3.03 -2.16
CA SER A 446 -5.35 -3.40 -0.76
C SER A 446 -6.42 -4.48 -0.62
N ILE A 447 -6.20 -5.43 0.29
CA ILE A 447 -7.10 -6.56 0.52
C ILE A 447 -7.31 -6.72 2.01
N GLN A 448 -8.58 -6.78 2.43
CA GLN A 448 -8.98 -7.07 3.80
C GLN A 448 -9.96 -8.25 3.78
N ALA A 449 -9.72 -9.23 4.63
CA ALA A 449 -10.63 -10.35 4.87
C ALA A 449 -10.75 -10.66 6.35
N ALA A 450 -11.97 -10.93 6.80
CA ALA A 450 -12.22 -11.39 8.16
C ALA A 450 -13.43 -12.33 8.19
N ASP A 451 -13.43 -13.27 9.14
CA ASP A 451 -14.48 -14.26 9.30
C ASP A 451 -14.94 -14.45 10.75
N ALA A 452 -16.07 -15.17 10.91
CA ALA A 452 -16.64 -15.45 12.22
C ALA A 452 -15.85 -16.44 13.07
N GLU A 453 -14.85 -17.14 12.51
CA GLU A 453 -13.91 -17.96 13.29
C GLU A 453 -12.86 -17.08 13.98
N GLY A 454 -12.75 -15.80 13.55
CA GLY A 454 -11.85 -14.81 14.11
C GLY A 454 -10.56 -14.61 13.33
N TRP A 455 -10.38 -15.25 12.17
CA TRP A 455 -9.26 -14.96 11.29
C TRP A 455 -9.38 -13.54 10.71
N VAL A 456 -8.28 -12.82 10.72
CA VAL A 456 -8.20 -11.47 10.13
C VAL A 456 -6.93 -11.36 9.29
N VAL A 457 -7.10 -10.88 8.06
CA VAL A 457 -6.00 -10.74 7.09
C VAL A 457 -6.02 -9.35 6.49
N SER A 458 -4.87 -8.69 6.51
CA SER A 458 -4.62 -7.44 5.78
C SER A 458 -3.46 -7.68 4.82
N VAL A 459 -3.67 -7.44 3.52
CA VAL A 459 -2.64 -7.61 2.48
C VAL A 459 -2.50 -6.32 1.69
N THR A 460 -1.26 -5.95 1.37
CA THR A 460 -0.96 -4.81 0.51
C THR A 460 -0.02 -5.27 -0.61
N PRO A 461 -0.53 -6.00 -1.62
CA PRO A 461 0.29 -6.56 -2.68
C PRO A 461 0.60 -5.49 -3.73
N SER A 462 1.71 -5.62 -4.43
CA SER A 462 2.13 -4.69 -5.47
C SER A 462 3.02 -5.37 -6.53
N GLY A 463 3.56 -4.61 -7.38
CA GLY A 463 4.50 -4.93 -8.44
C GLY A 463 4.82 -3.66 -9.22
N GLY A 464 4.31 -2.54 -8.70
CA GLY A 464 4.26 -1.27 -9.39
C GLY A 464 2.88 -1.10 -10.07
N TRP A 465 2.78 -0.19 -11.00
CA TRP A 465 1.64 -0.04 -11.93
C TRP A 465 1.65 -1.19 -12.95
N ILE A 466 0.98 -1.11 -14.08
CA ILE A 466 0.99 -2.25 -15.04
C ILE A 466 2.45 -2.65 -15.32
N PRO A 467 2.88 -3.88 -14.94
CA PRO A 467 4.22 -4.35 -15.22
C PRO A 467 4.43 -4.35 -16.73
N ALA A 468 5.37 -3.54 -17.19
CA ALA A 468 5.58 -3.38 -18.62
C ALA A 468 6.24 -4.61 -19.25
N PHE A 469 6.91 -5.45 -18.47
CA PHE A 469 7.67 -6.61 -18.93
C PHE A 469 7.02 -7.92 -18.48
N ILE A 470 6.60 -8.74 -19.43
CA ILE A 470 6.17 -10.12 -19.21
C ILE A 470 7.32 -11.06 -19.58
N ALA A 471 7.68 -11.96 -18.66
CA ALA A 471 8.80 -12.88 -18.83
C ALA A 471 8.40 -14.12 -19.65
N GLY A 472 8.82 -14.18 -20.91
CA GLY A 472 8.53 -15.31 -21.80
C GLY A 472 7.03 -15.55 -22.01
N SER A 473 6.67 -16.78 -22.37
CA SER A 473 5.27 -17.21 -22.55
C SER A 473 4.63 -17.68 -21.24
N THR A 474 4.90 -16.97 -20.13
CA THR A 474 4.32 -17.31 -18.83
C THR A 474 3.07 -16.53 -18.49
N GLY A 475 2.85 -15.38 -19.14
CA GLY A 475 1.86 -14.40 -18.70
C GLY A 475 2.21 -13.68 -17.39
N ILE A 476 3.39 -13.96 -16.82
CA ILE A 476 3.85 -13.35 -15.57
C ILE A 476 4.45 -11.98 -15.85
N GLY A 477 3.72 -10.92 -15.49
CA GLY A 477 4.24 -9.57 -15.50
C GLY A 477 5.18 -9.36 -14.32
N MET A 478 6.44 -9.05 -14.63
CA MET A 478 7.51 -8.89 -13.63
C MET A 478 7.39 -7.56 -12.88
N SER A 479 7.87 -7.52 -11.65
CA SER A 479 7.82 -6.33 -10.81
C SER A 479 8.67 -5.18 -11.35
N GLN A 480 8.43 -3.98 -10.84
CA GLN A 480 9.20 -2.76 -11.11
C GLN A 480 9.95 -2.30 -9.85
N ARG A 481 10.27 -3.23 -8.95
CA ARG A 481 10.71 -2.90 -7.59
C ARG A 481 12.19 -2.54 -7.48
N MET A 482 13.03 -2.90 -8.46
CA MET A 482 14.45 -2.49 -8.46
C MET A 482 14.63 -0.97 -8.33
N GLN A 483 13.73 -0.17 -8.90
CA GLN A 483 13.78 1.30 -8.80
C GLN A 483 13.66 1.86 -7.37
N SER A 484 13.28 1.01 -6.40
CA SER A 484 13.23 1.41 -4.99
C SER A 484 14.59 1.35 -4.28
N PHE A 485 15.60 0.74 -4.88
CA PHE A 485 16.98 0.80 -4.42
C PHE A 485 17.63 2.14 -4.75
N VAL A 486 18.61 2.51 -3.94
CA VAL A 486 19.56 3.57 -4.27
C VAL A 486 20.90 2.97 -4.73
N LEU A 487 21.71 3.76 -5.43
CA LEU A 487 23.08 3.36 -5.82
C LEU A 487 24.13 3.99 -4.92
N ASP A 488 23.79 4.96 -4.07
CA ASP A 488 24.71 5.72 -3.22
C ASP A 488 24.34 5.59 -1.74
N GLU A 489 25.30 5.15 -0.91
CA GLU A 489 25.16 5.06 0.54
C GLU A 489 24.83 6.40 1.21
N ALA A 490 25.22 7.53 0.61
CA ALA A 490 24.91 8.85 1.14
C ALA A 490 23.40 9.13 1.17
N LEU A 491 22.61 8.47 0.32
CA LEU A 491 21.15 8.58 0.29
C LEU A 491 20.49 7.70 1.34
N ASN A 492 20.84 6.43 1.35
CA ASN A 492 20.35 5.45 2.32
C ASN A 492 21.33 4.25 2.38
N PRO A 493 22.18 4.13 3.41
CA PRO A 493 23.18 3.06 3.50
C PRO A 493 22.59 1.66 3.71
N PHE A 494 21.30 1.55 4.07
CA PHE A 494 20.62 0.27 4.26
C PHE A 494 19.85 -0.21 3.03
N ASN A 495 19.77 0.61 1.96
CA ASN A 495 18.98 0.31 0.77
C ASN A 495 19.80 0.44 -0.54
N VAL A 496 21.12 0.39 -0.46
CA VAL A 496 21.98 0.28 -1.65
C VAL A 496 21.75 -1.10 -2.28
N VAL A 497 21.65 -1.15 -3.62
CA VAL A 497 21.42 -2.42 -4.29
C VAL A 497 22.58 -3.40 -4.12
N HIS A 498 22.27 -4.59 -3.61
CA HIS A 498 23.15 -5.73 -3.53
C HIS A 498 22.43 -7.00 -3.98
N PRO A 499 23.14 -7.96 -4.62
CA PRO A 499 22.58 -9.26 -4.96
C PRO A 499 21.95 -9.96 -3.76
N GLY A 500 20.76 -10.51 -3.94
CA GLY A 500 20.02 -11.20 -2.88
C GLY A 500 19.32 -10.31 -1.85
N GLN A 501 19.48 -8.99 -1.93
CA GLN A 501 18.84 -8.01 -1.03
C GLN A 501 17.42 -7.70 -1.49
N ARG A 502 16.51 -7.50 -0.53
CA ARG A 502 15.18 -6.94 -0.74
C ARG A 502 15.25 -5.42 -0.80
N PRO A 503 14.64 -4.76 -1.81
CA PRO A 503 14.53 -3.31 -1.79
C PRO A 503 13.53 -2.84 -0.73
N ARG A 504 13.73 -1.67 -0.16
CA ARG A 504 12.72 -1.05 0.69
C ARG A 504 11.42 -0.83 -0.12
N ALA A 505 10.30 -1.34 0.40
CA ALA A 505 9.01 -1.19 -0.24
C ALA A 505 8.09 -0.20 0.50
N THR A 506 7.08 0.32 -0.21
CA THR A 506 6.10 1.27 0.35
C THR A 506 4.86 0.59 0.94
N LEU A 507 4.82 -0.73 0.99
CA LEU A 507 3.63 -1.55 1.19
C LEU A 507 3.34 -1.78 2.68
N THR A 508 2.10 -1.55 3.11
CA THR A 508 1.86 -1.39 4.55
C THR A 508 0.53 -1.97 5.03
N PRO A 509 0.38 -3.30 5.05
CA PRO A 509 -0.75 -3.90 5.74
C PRO A 509 -0.73 -3.51 7.23
N SER A 510 -1.91 -3.39 7.84
CA SER A 510 -2.05 -2.94 9.22
C SER A 510 -3.09 -3.75 9.96
N LEU A 511 -2.78 -4.12 11.21
CA LEU A 511 -3.74 -4.64 12.16
C LEU A 511 -3.69 -3.82 13.45
N ALA A 512 -4.83 -3.61 14.06
CA ALA A 512 -4.92 -3.02 15.39
C ALA A 512 -5.73 -3.96 16.30
N LEU A 513 -5.18 -4.22 17.49
CA LEU A 513 -5.81 -5.03 18.51
C LEU A 513 -6.11 -4.16 19.74
N LYS A 514 -7.22 -4.45 20.40
CA LYS A 514 -7.54 -3.88 21.70
C LYS A 514 -7.84 -5.02 22.67
N ASP A 515 -7.18 -5.00 23.83
CA ASP A 515 -7.29 -6.06 24.81
C ASP A 515 -7.04 -7.48 24.22
N GLY A 516 -6.09 -7.57 23.28
CA GLY A 516 -5.70 -8.80 22.58
C GLY A 516 -6.67 -9.28 21.50
N LYS A 517 -7.75 -8.54 21.20
CA LYS A 517 -8.74 -8.87 20.18
C LYS A 517 -8.65 -7.93 18.97
N PRO A 518 -8.93 -8.39 17.75
CA PRO A 518 -8.99 -7.54 16.58
C PRO A 518 -9.93 -6.35 16.77
N LEU A 519 -9.42 -5.15 16.49
CA LEU A 519 -10.19 -3.91 16.47
C LEU A 519 -10.36 -3.43 15.03
N MET A 520 -9.28 -3.44 14.24
CA MET A 520 -9.30 -3.01 12.84
C MET A 520 -8.26 -3.77 12.02
N ALA A 521 -8.60 -4.04 10.75
CA ALA A 521 -7.66 -4.36 9.68
C ALA A 521 -7.79 -3.25 8.63
N PHE A 522 -6.66 -2.69 8.16
CA PHE A 522 -6.71 -1.57 7.22
C PHE A 522 -5.44 -1.47 6.39
N SER A 523 -5.60 -1.12 5.13
CA SER A 523 -4.50 -0.82 4.22
C SER A 523 -4.95 0.12 3.09
N VAL A 524 -4.00 0.57 2.28
CA VAL A 524 -4.24 1.57 1.24
C VAL A 524 -3.27 1.36 0.09
N GLN A 525 -3.66 1.73 -1.12
CA GLN A 525 -2.73 1.90 -2.23
C GLN A 525 -2.17 3.34 -2.25
N GLY A 526 -1.06 3.58 -2.98
CA GLY A 526 -0.57 4.93 -3.22
C GLY A 526 0.87 5.22 -2.81
N GLY A 527 1.80 4.31 -3.04
CA GLY A 527 3.24 4.56 -2.88
C GLY A 527 3.59 5.20 -1.53
N ASP A 528 4.29 6.33 -1.58
CA ASP A 528 4.75 7.03 -0.38
C ASP A 528 3.63 7.74 0.43
N THR A 529 2.41 7.82 -0.10
CA THR A 529 1.28 8.37 0.66
C THR A 529 0.66 7.36 1.63
N GLN A 530 1.01 6.09 1.56
CA GLN A 530 0.31 5.02 2.29
C GLN A 530 0.28 5.28 3.80
N GLU A 531 1.41 5.47 4.46
CA GLU A 531 1.42 5.69 5.91
C GLU A 531 0.80 7.03 6.32
N GLN A 532 0.86 8.03 5.46
CA GLN A 532 0.19 9.31 5.71
C GLN A 532 -1.33 9.15 5.76
N ASN A 533 -1.89 8.39 4.79
CA ASN A 533 -3.31 8.12 4.71
C ASN A 533 -3.78 7.21 5.86
N LEU A 534 -3.02 6.16 6.17
CA LEU A 534 -3.36 5.21 7.24
C LEU A 534 -3.27 5.83 8.63
N LEU A 535 -2.32 6.73 8.88
CA LEU A 535 -2.25 7.49 10.13
C LEU A 535 -3.51 8.34 10.32
N GLN A 536 -3.91 9.08 9.29
CA GLN A 536 -5.10 9.93 9.34
C GLN A 536 -6.38 9.09 9.47
N PHE A 537 -6.49 7.98 8.74
CA PHE A 537 -7.60 7.02 8.89
C PHE A 537 -7.70 6.51 10.33
N PHE A 538 -6.59 6.03 10.91
CA PHE A 538 -6.56 5.50 12.27
C PHE A 538 -7.01 6.57 13.29
N LEU A 539 -6.48 7.79 13.19
CA LEU A 539 -6.85 8.89 14.07
C LEU A 539 -8.31 9.33 13.87
N ASN A 540 -8.84 9.29 12.65
CA ASN A 540 -10.25 9.58 12.37
C ASN A 540 -11.19 8.63 13.13
N VAL A 541 -10.85 7.35 13.21
CA VAL A 541 -11.63 6.36 13.97
C VAL A 541 -11.40 6.55 15.48
N VAL A 542 -10.13 6.57 15.91
CA VAL A 542 -9.78 6.47 17.35
C VAL A 542 -9.95 7.79 18.08
N GLU A 543 -9.54 8.92 17.50
CA GLU A 543 -9.62 10.24 18.15
C GLU A 543 -10.94 10.97 17.87
N PHE A 544 -11.45 10.87 16.63
CA PHE A 544 -12.63 11.63 16.21
C PHE A 544 -13.93 10.80 16.19
N GLY A 545 -13.85 9.48 16.39
CA GLY A 545 -15.02 8.61 16.50
C GLY A 545 -15.81 8.43 15.21
N MET A 546 -15.15 8.58 14.06
CA MET A 546 -15.76 8.29 12.77
C MET A 546 -15.99 6.78 12.63
N ASN A 547 -17.10 6.38 12.00
CA ASN A 547 -17.24 4.99 11.58
C ASN A 547 -16.27 4.67 10.44
N VAL A 548 -16.09 3.37 10.15
CA VAL A 548 -15.10 2.91 9.17
C VAL A 548 -15.29 3.53 7.77
N GLN A 549 -16.54 3.68 7.30
CA GLN A 549 -16.81 4.25 5.98
C GLN A 549 -16.59 5.78 5.96
N GLN A 550 -16.99 6.49 7.03
CA GLN A 550 -16.65 7.91 7.17
C GLN A 550 -15.14 8.15 7.17
N ALA A 551 -14.39 7.27 7.85
CA ALA A 551 -12.94 7.41 7.97
C ALA A 551 -12.21 7.12 6.65
N VAL A 552 -12.67 6.16 5.84
CA VAL A 552 -12.06 5.87 4.52
C VAL A 552 -12.38 6.92 3.46
N GLU A 553 -13.50 7.65 3.60
CA GLU A 553 -13.88 8.74 2.69
C GLU A 553 -13.48 10.13 3.21
N ALA A 554 -12.88 10.21 4.40
CA ALA A 554 -12.47 11.48 4.98
C ALA A 554 -11.34 12.15 4.18
N HIS A 555 -11.38 13.49 4.16
CA HIS A 555 -10.35 14.26 3.47
C HIS A 555 -9.05 14.21 4.26
N ASN A 556 -7.99 13.82 3.58
CA ASN A 556 -6.64 13.73 4.10
C ASN A 556 -5.78 14.91 3.62
N VAL A 557 -4.60 15.05 4.19
CA VAL A 557 -3.53 15.91 3.71
C VAL A 557 -2.39 15.04 3.21
N THR A 558 -1.79 15.40 2.09
CA THR A 558 -0.63 14.70 1.54
C THR A 558 0.59 15.59 1.63
N SER A 559 1.69 15.08 2.21
CA SER A 559 3.01 15.70 2.23
C SER A 559 3.88 15.13 1.11
N TYR A 560 4.72 15.97 0.52
CA TYR A 560 5.74 15.59 -0.46
C TYR A 560 7.17 15.82 0.06
N GLN A 561 7.31 16.05 1.36
CA GLN A 561 8.61 16.37 1.96
C GLN A 561 9.60 15.21 2.00
N MET A 562 9.11 13.95 2.11
CA MET A 562 9.98 12.78 2.11
C MET A 562 10.54 12.50 0.72
N GLN A 563 11.66 11.77 0.67
CA GLN A 563 12.17 11.26 -0.60
C GLN A 563 11.17 10.26 -1.21
N SER A 564 10.90 10.42 -2.50
CA SER A 564 10.15 9.41 -3.26
C SER A 564 10.87 8.06 -3.20
N SER A 565 10.11 6.98 -3.03
CA SER A 565 10.65 5.61 -3.09
C SER A 565 10.89 5.14 -4.53
N PHE A 566 10.66 5.99 -5.53
CA PHE A 566 10.66 5.62 -6.94
C PHE A 566 11.46 6.61 -7.79
N GLY A 567 11.98 6.11 -8.92
CA GLY A 567 12.66 6.91 -9.91
C GLY A 567 13.85 7.68 -9.34
N ALA A 568 13.89 8.98 -9.53
CA ALA A 568 14.99 9.85 -9.08
C ALA A 568 15.00 10.16 -7.58
N HIS A 569 14.11 9.57 -6.78
CA HIS A 569 14.01 9.74 -5.33
C HIS A 569 13.91 11.20 -4.85
N LYS A 570 13.30 12.08 -5.64
CA LYS A 570 13.16 13.50 -5.32
C LYS A 570 12.27 13.75 -4.11
N ALA A 571 12.54 14.83 -3.39
CA ALA A 571 11.71 15.36 -2.31
C ALA A 571 11.26 16.78 -2.64
N GLU A 572 10.07 17.18 -2.16
CA GLU A 572 9.54 18.55 -2.32
C GLU A 572 9.25 19.15 -0.94
N PRO A 573 10.28 19.63 -0.22
CA PRO A 573 10.13 20.14 1.15
C PRO A 573 9.14 21.30 1.24
N GLY A 574 8.19 21.19 2.18
CA GLY A 574 7.18 22.21 2.44
C GLY A 574 5.94 22.14 1.56
N ARG A 575 5.92 21.31 0.51
CA ARG A 575 4.74 21.11 -0.35
C ARG A 575 3.72 20.16 0.29
N ILE A 576 2.44 20.60 0.28
CA ILE A 576 1.29 19.80 0.74
C ILE A 576 0.11 19.92 -0.23
N GLU A 577 -0.63 18.83 -0.39
CA GLU A 577 -1.97 18.86 -1.00
C GLU A 577 -3.04 18.85 0.09
N VAL A 578 -4.01 19.73 -0.04
CA VAL A 578 -5.17 19.86 0.86
C VAL A 578 -6.45 19.88 0.04
N SER A 579 -7.48 19.17 0.50
CA SER A 579 -8.77 19.16 -0.19
C SER A 579 -9.44 20.54 -0.17
N LYS A 580 -10.07 20.94 -1.29
CA LYS A 580 -10.91 22.15 -1.37
C LYS A 580 -12.09 22.17 -0.39
N GLN A 581 -12.44 21.04 0.21
CA GLN A 581 -13.49 20.96 1.23
C GLN A 581 -13.00 21.41 2.61
N VAL A 582 -11.69 21.49 2.81
CA VAL A 582 -11.12 22.15 3.99
C VAL A 582 -11.35 23.67 3.83
N PRO A 583 -11.80 24.37 4.87
CA PRO A 583 -12.13 25.79 4.76
C PRO A 583 -10.96 26.67 4.28
N ALA A 584 -11.24 27.65 3.43
CA ALA A 584 -10.21 28.51 2.83
C ALA A 584 -9.34 29.28 3.85
N TRP A 585 -9.86 29.57 5.05
CA TRP A 585 -9.03 30.18 6.10
C TRP A 585 -7.97 29.22 6.66
N VAL A 586 -8.20 27.91 6.59
CA VAL A 586 -7.21 26.89 6.97
C VAL A 586 -6.07 26.89 5.95
N HIS A 587 -6.40 26.94 4.64
CA HIS A 587 -5.39 27.04 3.58
C HIS A 587 -4.51 28.27 3.80
N ALA A 588 -5.11 29.46 3.98
CA ALA A 588 -4.40 30.71 4.22
C ALA A 588 -3.55 30.69 5.51
N GLU A 589 -3.99 29.96 6.55
CA GLU A 589 -3.19 29.79 7.76
C GLU A 589 -1.97 28.91 7.51
N LEU A 590 -2.13 27.80 6.78
CA LEU A 590 -1.02 26.91 6.41
C LEU A 590 0.01 27.66 5.52
N GLU A 591 -0.43 28.48 4.57
CA GLU A 591 0.46 29.34 3.77
C GLU A 591 1.24 30.32 4.66
N ARG A 592 0.58 30.94 5.65
CA ARG A 592 1.25 31.82 6.62
C ARG A 592 2.26 31.08 7.50
N MET A 593 2.03 29.78 7.75
CA MET A 593 2.97 28.90 8.45
C MET A 593 4.15 28.46 7.55
N GLY A 594 4.20 28.88 6.29
CA GLY A 594 5.30 28.61 5.38
C GLY A 594 5.14 27.35 4.53
N TYR A 595 3.93 26.80 4.41
CA TYR A 595 3.65 25.70 3.48
C TYR A 595 3.37 26.21 2.06
N GLN A 596 3.82 25.45 1.08
CA GLN A 596 3.30 25.53 -0.28
C GLN A 596 2.06 24.67 -0.38
N VAL A 597 0.87 25.30 -0.42
CA VAL A 597 -0.41 24.63 -0.36
C VAL A 597 -1.01 24.46 -1.76
N ASP A 598 -1.13 23.23 -2.23
CA ASP A 598 -1.87 22.88 -3.43
C ASP A 598 -3.29 22.47 -3.03
N VAL A 599 -4.28 23.27 -3.45
CA VAL A 599 -5.70 22.98 -3.18
C VAL A 599 -6.23 22.11 -4.30
N VAL A 600 -6.61 20.86 -3.95
CA VAL A 600 -7.10 19.87 -4.90
C VAL A 600 -8.56 19.52 -4.64
N ASP A 601 -9.24 19.01 -5.67
CA ASP A 601 -10.63 18.55 -5.53
C ASP A 601 -10.74 17.46 -4.48
N ARG A 602 -9.77 16.55 -4.48
CA ARG A 602 -9.67 15.43 -3.56
C ARG A 602 -8.22 15.00 -3.39
N THR A 603 -7.81 14.76 -2.17
CA THR A 603 -6.56 14.09 -1.83
C THR A 603 -6.66 12.58 -2.09
N TYR A 604 -5.54 11.93 -2.43
CA TYR A 604 -5.50 10.51 -2.74
C TYR A 604 -5.61 9.67 -1.46
N SER A 605 -6.60 8.76 -1.39
CA SER A 605 -6.85 7.97 -0.18
C SER A 605 -7.71 6.71 -0.45
N PRO A 606 -7.26 5.78 -1.33
CA PRO A 606 -8.04 4.57 -1.65
C PRO A 606 -7.89 3.50 -0.56
N ILE A 607 -8.41 3.78 0.62
CA ILE A 607 -8.32 2.93 1.81
C ILE A 607 -9.40 1.86 1.77
N THR A 608 -9.02 0.62 2.14
CA THR A 608 -9.95 -0.45 2.50
C THR A 608 -9.74 -0.85 3.95
N ALA A 609 -10.83 -1.12 4.68
CA ALA A 609 -10.73 -1.44 6.11
C ALA A 609 -11.87 -2.34 6.58
N ILE A 610 -11.61 -3.08 7.66
CA ILE A 610 -12.61 -3.80 8.45
C ILE A 610 -12.48 -3.33 9.91
N TYR A 611 -13.59 -2.93 10.51
CA TYR A 611 -13.71 -2.60 11.92
C TYR A 611 -14.53 -3.67 12.64
N PHE A 612 -14.12 -4.06 13.85
CA PHE A 612 -14.78 -5.07 14.66
C PHE A 612 -15.61 -4.39 15.75
N ASP A 613 -16.93 -4.51 15.63
CA ASP A 613 -17.87 -4.05 16.67
C ASP A 613 -18.07 -5.16 17.70
N GLU A 614 -17.19 -5.19 18.69
CA GLU A 614 -17.24 -6.21 19.75
C GLU A 614 -18.57 -6.18 20.52
N LYS A 615 -19.17 -5.01 20.70
CA LYS A 615 -20.43 -4.85 21.43
C LYS A 615 -21.58 -5.64 20.79
N ASN A 616 -21.64 -5.64 19.46
CA ASN A 616 -22.71 -6.29 18.70
C ASN A 616 -22.27 -7.61 18.06
N GLY A 617 -20.99 -7.96 18.15
CA GLY A 617 -20.42 -9.18 17.54
C GLY A 617 -20.51 -9.14 16.02
N THR A 618 -20.27 -7.98 15.40
CA THR A 618 -20.36 -7.77 13.95
C THR A 618 -19.08 -7.15 13.42
N MET A 619 -18.86 -7.30 12.11
CA MET A 619 -17.76 -6.72 11.36
C MET A 619 -18.29 -5.64 10.41
N TRP A 620 -17.62 -4.51 10.35
CA TRP A 620 -18.01 -3.38 9.50
C TRP A 620 -16.94 -3.12 8.45
N GLY A 621 -17.28 -3.32 7.17
CA GLY A 621 -16.36 -3.04 6.06
C GLY A 621 -16.50 -1.62 5.56
N GLY A 622 -15.36 -1.00 5.23
CA GLY A 622 -15.25 0.27 4.55
C GLY A 622 -14.42 0.13 3.28
N ALA A 623 -14.94 0.65 2.17
CA ALA A 623 -14.25 0.72 0.88
C ALA A 623 -14.33 2.16 0.38
N SER A 624 -13.19 2.76 0.04
CA SER A 624 -13.17 4.15 -0.42
C SER A 624 -14.04 4.34 -1.67
N ASP A 625 -14.49 5.55 -1.92
CA ASP A 625 -15.14 5.93 -3.17
C ASP A 625 -14.12 6.34 -4.25
N TYR A 626 -12.84 6.09 -3.99
CA TYR A 626 -11.75 6.31 -4.93
C TYR A 626 -11.58 5.08 -5.84
N GLY A 627 -11.45 5.31 -7.13
CA GLY A 627 -11.29 4.21 -8.09
C GLY A 627 -12.46 3.21 -8.07
N GLU A 628 -12.13 1.94 -7.98
CA GLU A 628 -13.07 0.83 -8.06
C GLU A 628 -13.13 0.00 -6.76
N ASP A 629 -12.58 0.52 -5.65
CA ASP A 629 -12.60 -0.15 -4.36
C ASP A 629 -14.00 -0.67 -4.02
N TYR A 630 -14.09 -1.91 -3.60
CA TYR A 630 -15.37 -2.56 -3.34
C TYR A 630 -15.28 -3.60 -2.23
N GLY A 631 -16.42 -3.89 -1.63
CA GLY A 631 -16.51 -4.92 -0.61
C GLY A 631 -17.83 -5.66 -0.61
N VAL A 632 -17.79 -6.85 -0.06
CA VAL A 632 -18.95 -7.73 0.15
C VAL A 632 -18.91 -8.22 1.60
N ALA A 633 -20.07 -8.25 2.25
CA ALA A 633 -20.21 -8.72 3.63
C ALA A 633 -21.43 -9.61 3.77
N TRP A 634 -21.39 -10.57 4.72
CA TRP A 634 -22.49 -11.52 4.99
C TRP A 634 -22.66 -11.81 6.48
#